data_470db5e0a4a17194a050fec60e51e519
#
_entry.id   470db5e0a4a17194a050fec60e51e519
#
_cell.length_a   1.000
_cell.length_b   1.000
_cell.length_c   1.000
_cell.angle_alpha   90.00
_cell.angle_beta   90.00
_cell.angle_gamma   90.00
#
_symmetry.space_group_name_H-M   'P 1'
#
loop_
_entity.id
_entity.type
_entity.pdbx_description
1 polymer ?
#
loop_
_entity_poly.entity_id
_entity_poly.type
_entity_poly.pdbx_seq_one_letter_code
_entity_poly.pdbx_strand_id
1 'polypeptide(L)'
;VLAFPSTYTVGITSLGYQVVWATLAQRSDVDVRRLFTDQGDPPHGGGRGRGPNLDLFGLSLSWELDGPVLLDLLEQQRIPIWGSERGDNDPIVFGGGPVLTANPEPLAPFLDVVLLGDGELLLPAFLDA
;
A
#
# COMPACT_ATOMS: atom_id res chain seq x y z
N VAL A 1 6.02 -2.45 -1.36
CA VAL A 1 5.68 -2.07 0.03
C VAL A 1 4.18 -2.22 0.22
N LEU A 2 3.78 -2.82 1.32
CA LEU A 2 2.39 -2.87 1.77
C LEU A 2 2.26 -2.02 3.04
N ALA A 3 1.55 -0.91 2.94
CA ALA A 3 1.39 0.06 4.02
C ALA A 3 0.03 -0.08 4.71
N PHE A 4 0.03 0.12 6.01
CA PHE A 4 -1.16 0.26 6.84
C PHE A 4 -1.11 1.64 7.52
N PRO A 5 -2.10 2.51 7.32
CA PRO A 5 -2.03 3.92 7.77
C PRO A 5 -2.34 4.08 9.27
N SER A 6 -1.66 3.31 10.10
CA SER A 6 -1.69 3.40 11.56
C SER A 6 -0.39 2.82 12.14
N THR A 7 -0.31 2.77 13.47
CA THR A 7 0.84 2.20 14.15
C THR A 7 0.94 0.68 13.95
N TYR A 8 2.13 0.12 14.14
CA TYR A 8 2.35 -1.31 14.09
C TYR A 8 1.40 -2.08 15.02
N THR A 9 1.25 -1.60 16.26
CA THR A 9 0.38 -2.23 17.25
C THR A 9 -1.07 -2.36 16.77
N VAL A 10 -1.57 -1.37 16.07
CA VAL A 10 -2.92 -1.41 15.48
C VAL A 10 -2.94 -2.27 14.23
N GLY A 11 -2.02 -2.05 13.30
CA GLY A 11 -1.99 -2.73 12.01
C GLY A 11 -1.80 -4.24 12.12
N ILE A 12 -0.95 -4.69 13.05
CA ILE A 12 -0.67 -6.13 13.23
C ILE A 12 -1.90 -6.91 13.70
N THR A 13 -2.89 -6.25 14.30
CA THR A 13 -4.15 -6.88 14.71
C THR A 13 -5.19 -6.91 13.60
N SER A 14 -4.96 -6.23 12.49
CA SER A 14 -5.87 -6.23 11.34
C SER A 14 -5.78 -7.56 10.58
N LEU A 15 -6.80 -8.38 10.66
CA LEU A 15 -6.84 -9.66 9.97
C LEU A 15 -6.75 -9.48 8.45
N GLY A 16 -7.47 -8.51 7.89
CA GLY A 16 -7.43 -8.24 6.45
C GLY A 16 -6.04 -7.87 5.96
N TYR A 17 -5.33 -7.02 6.69
CA TYR A 17 -3.95 -6.67 6.39
C TYR A 17 -3.01 -7.87 6.45
N GLN A 18 -3.16 -8.72 7.46
CA GLN A 18 -2.35 -9.92 7.63
C GLN A 18 -2.57 -10.92 6.48
N VAL A 19 -3.82 -11.12 6.07
CA VAL A 19 -4.16 -12.02 4.96
C VAL A 19 -3.54 -11.51 3.65
N VAL A 20 -3.65 -10.22 3.37
CA VAL A 20 -3.05 -9.61 2.18
C VAL A 20 -1.53 -9.73 2.21
N TRP A 21 -0.91 -9.43 3.33
CA TRP A 21 0.54 -9.59 3.49
C TRP A 21 0.99 -11.04 3.26
N ALA A 22 0.29 -12.00 3.86
CA ALA A 22 0.61 -13.42 3.71
C ALA A 22 0.45 -13.88 2.24
N THR A 23 -0.58 -13.40 1.55
CA THR A 23 -0.80 -13.68 0.13
C THR A 23 0.38 -13.21 -0.72
N LEU A 24 0.89 -12.00 -0.45
CA LEU A 24 2.06 -11.46 -1.15
C LEU A 24 3.34 -12.20 -0.78
N ALA A 25 3.54 -12.49 0.51
CA ALA A 25 4.76 -13.11 1.02
C ALA A 25 4.95 -14.56 0.54
N GLN A 26 3.88 -15.23 0.15
CA GLN A 26 3.94 -16.60 -0.39
C GLN A 26 4.40 -16.65 -1.84
N ARG A 27 4.39 -15.53 -2.55
CA ARG A 27 4.82 -15.49 -3.96
C ARG A 27 6.34 -15.40 -4.06
N SER A 28 6.94 -16.25 -4.88
CA SER A 28 8.38 -16.25 -5.11
C SER A 28 8.86 -15.08 -5.98
N ASP A 29 7.94 -14.44 -6.71
CA ASP A 29 8.21 -13.29 -7.57
C ASP A 29 7.96 -11.93 -6.88
N VAL A 30 7.60 -11.94 -5.60
CA VAL A 30 7.28 -10.73 -4.84
C VAL A 30 8.16 -10.63 -3.60
N ASP A 31 8.83 -9.49 -3.45
CA ASP A 31 9.53 -9.11 -2.23
C ASP A 31 8.71 -8.04 -1.52
N VAL A 32 7.91 -8.46 -0.52
CA VAL A 32 7.01 -7.58 0.20
C VAL A 32 7.62 -7.09 1.51
N ARG A 33 7.53 -5.78 1.73
CA ARG A 33 7.90 -5.11 2.99
C ARG A 33 6.70 -4.38 3.56
N ARG A 34 6.54 -4.45 4.87
CA ARG A 34 5.44 -3.79 5.59
C ARG A 34 5.86 -2.39 6.00
N LEU A 35 4.89 -1.49 6.02
CA LEU A 35 5.09 -0.11 6.47
C LEU A 35 3.91 0.32 7.34
N PHE A 36 4.23 0.89 8.50
CA PHE A 36 3.28 1.49 9.45
C PHE A 36 3.70 2.95 9.70
N THR A 37 2.90 3.71 10.41
CA THR A 37 3.21 5.12 10.68
C THR A 37 4.41 5.29 11.60
N ASP A 38 4.69 4.34 12.47
CA ASP A 38 5.77 4.38 13.46
C ASP A 38 6.98 3.48 13.12
N GLN A 39 6.78 2.49 12.26
CA GLN A 39 7.87 1.57 11.87
C GLN A 39 7.54 0.85 10.57
N GLY A 40 8.55 0.21 9.99
CA GLY A 40 8.42 -0.63 8.81
C GLY A 40 9.55 -1.63 8.72
N ASP A 41 9.40 -2.62 7.85
CA ASP A 41 10.46 -3.55 7.53
C ASP A 41 11.61 -2.77 6.85
N PRO A 42 12.88 -3.06 7.18
CA PRO A 42 14.01 -2.34 6.61
C PRO A 42 14.07 -2.51 5.09
N PRO A 43 14.45 -1.47 4.35
CA PRO A 43 14.69 -1.60 2.93
C PRO A 43 15.88 -2.54 2.67
N HIS A 44 15.77 -3.40 1.68
CA HIS A 44 16.91 -4.17 1.21
C HIS A 44 17.98 -3.19 0.70
N GLY A 45 19.12 -3.11 1.41
CA GLY A 45 20.19 -2.20 1.08
C GLY A 45 20.49 -1.11 2.11
N GLY A 46 19.81 -1.10 3.25
CA GLY A 46 20.25 -0.34 4.46
C GLY A 46 20.03 1.16 4.45
N GLY A 47 19.18 1.70 3.56
CA GLY A 47 18.84 3.13 3.53
C GLY A 47 17.52 3.46 4.21
N ARG A 48 17.38 4.68 4.74
CA ARG A 48 16.09 5.24 5.12
C ARG A 48 15.40 5.79 3.88
N GLY A 49 14.15 5.42 3.67
CA GLY A 49 13.31 5.93 2.58
C GLY A 49 13.03 4.89 1.49
N ARG A 50 12.51 5.39 0.39
CA ARG A 50 12.17 4.59 -0.79
C ARG A 50 13.41 3.85 -1.29
N GLY A 51 13.36 2.53 -1.27
CA GLY A 51 14.41 1.71 -1.87
C GLY A 51 14.51 1.97 -3.38
N PRO A 52 15.70 1.77 -3.99
CA PRO A 52 15.94 2.13 -5.38
C PRO A 52 15.04 1.42 -6.40
N ASN A 53 14.36 0.34 -6.01
CA ASN A 53 13.56 -0.50 -6.90
C ASN A 53 12.16 -0.78 -6.33
N LEU A 54 11.47 0.25 -5.85
CA LEU A 54 10.09 0.09 -5.41
C LEU A 54 9.16 0.11 -6.63
N ASP A 55 8.57 -1.03 -6.97
CA ASP A 55 7.66 -1.18 -8.10
C ASP A 55 6.21 -0.88 -7.73
N LEU A 56 5.79 -1.33 -6.54
CA LEU A 56 4.41 -1.24 -6.08
C LEU A 56 4.35 -0.69 -4.65
N PHE A 57 3.42 0.22 -4.42
CA PHE A 57 3.10 0.75 -3.09
C PHE A 57 1.62 0.52 -2.80
N GLY A 58 1.34 -0.46 -1.96
CA GLY A 58 -0.02 -0.86 -1.61
C GLY A 58 -0.49 -0.27 -0.29
N LEU A 59 -1.74 0.11 -0.21
CA LEU A 59 -2.39 0.70 0.94
C LEU A 59 -3.63 -0.10 1.34
N SER A 60 -3.66 -0.53 2.60
CA SER A 60 -4.83 -1.16 3.20
C SER A 60 -5.60 -0.11 4.01
N LEU A 61 -6.78 0.27 3.53
CA LEU A 61 -7.57 1.36 4.10
C LEU A 61 -8.83 0.82 4.78
N SER A 62 -8.85 0.90 6.11
CA SER A 62 -9.92 0.36 6.96
C SER A 62 -10.82 1.44 7.58
N TRP A 63 -10.33 2.69 7.65
CA TRP A 63 -11.02 3.81 8.26
C TRP A 63 -11.09 5.01 7.32
N GLU A 64 -12.22 5.70 7.31
CA GLU A 64 -12.42 6.89 6.47
C GLU A 64 -11.43 8.03 6.80
N LEU A 65 -10.99 8.10 8.06
CA LEU A 65 -10.04 9.12 8.52
C LEU A 65 -8.57 8.80 8.19
N ASP A 66 -8.29 7.69 7.52
CA ASP A 66 -6.93 7.32 7.11
C ASP A 66 -6.43 8.11 5.89
N GLY A 67 -7.29 8.88 5.23
CA GLY A 67 -6.93 9.68 4.06
C GLY A 67 -5.73 10.60 4.27
N PRO A 68 -5.72 11.48 5.28
CA PRO A 68 -4.56 12.34 5.56
C PRO A 68 -3.28 11.56 5.84
N VAL A 69 -3.39 10.44 6.55
CA VAL A 69 -2.24 9.57 6.86
C VAL A 69 -1.68 8.92 5.59
N LEU A 70 -2.55 8.53 4.66
CA LEU A 70 -2.15 8.04 3.34
C LEU A 70 -1.26 9.07 2.63
N LEU A 71 -1.66 10.33 2.62
CA LEU A 71 -0.89 11.41 1.98
C LEU A 71 0.47 11.58 2.66
N ASP A 72 0.51 11.54 3.99
CA ASP A 72 1.76 11.62 4.75
C ASP A 72 2.70 10.46 4.42
N LEU A 73 2.18 9.23 4.30
CA LEU A 73 2.98 8.07 3.95
C LEU A 73 3.58 8.18 2.54
N LEU A 74 2.80 8.66 1.57
CA LEU A 74 3.30 8.91 0.22
C LEU A 74 4.42 9.95 0.22
N GLU A 75 4.24 11.03 0.95
CA GLU A 75 5.24 12.10 1.06
C GLU A 75 6.53 11.60 1.72
N GLN A 76 6.44 10.85 2.81
CA GLN A 76 7.59 10.24 3.48
C GLN A 76 8.38 9.30 2.56
N GLN A 77 7.70 8.60 1.68
CA GLN A 77 8.31 7.68 0.71
C GLN A 77 8.78 8.39 -0.56
N ARG A 78 8.62 9.71 -0.64
CA ARG A 78 8.94 10.54 -1.82
C ARG A 78 8.22 10.07 -3.07
N ILE A 79 6.96 9.68 -2.91
CA ILE A 79 6.07 9.31 -4.00
C ILE A 79 5.16 10.51 -4.27
N PRO A 80 5.03 11.00 -5.53
CA PRO A 80 4.11 12.07 -5.83
C PRO A 80 2.70 11.75 -5.35
N ILE A 81 2.07 12.72 -4.67
CA ILE A 81 0.76 12.52 -4.03
C ILE A 81 -0.33 12.26 -5.07
N TRP A 82 -0.34 13.09 -6.13
CA TRP A 82 -1.34 12.96 -7.19
C TRP A 82 -0.95 11.86 -8.18
N GLY A 83 -1.87 10.95 -8.48
CA GLY A 83 -1.65 9.91 -9.48
C GLY A 83 -1.25 10.47 -10.85
N SER A 84 -1.85 11.60 -11.23
CA SER A 84 -1.55 12.28 -12.50
C SER A 84 -0.11 12.81 -12.61
N GLU A 85 0.60 12.97 -11.50
CA GLU A 85 1.98 13.46 -11.46
C GLU A 85 3.02 12.32 -11.46
N ARG A 86 2.57 11.06 -11.38
CA ARG A 86 3.48 9.91 -11.38
C ARG A 86 3.88 9.52 -12.78
N GLY A 87 5.15 9.22 -12.97
CA GLY A 87 5.75 8.75 -14.22
C GLY A 87 6.33 7.34 -14.10
N ASP A 88 7.05 6.92 -15.12
CA ASP A 88 7.60 5.56 -15.23
C ASP A 88 8.61 5.20 -14.14
N ASN A 89 9.22 6.20 -13.49
CA ASN A 89 10.17 6.01 -12.40
C ASN A 89 9.51 5.94 -11.02
N ASP A 90 8.21 6.16 -10.94
CA ASP A 90 7.46 6.09 -9.71
C ASP A 90 6.78 4.73 -9.56
N PRO A 91 6.56 4.25 -8.31
CA PRO A 91 5.82 3.01 -8.10
C PRO A 91 4.35 3.19 -8.48
N ILE A 92 3.71 2.10 -8.87
CA ILE A 92 2.26 2.06 -8.99
C ILE A 92 1.69 2.05 -7.57
N VAL A 93 0.84 3.02 -7.27
CA VAL A 93 0.16 3.12 -5.97
C VAL A 93 -1.22 2.50 -6.10
N PHE A 94 -1.46 1.45 -5.34
CA PHE A 94 -2.75 0.79 -5.32
C PHE A 94 -3.33 0.77 -3.91
N GLY A 95 -4.63 0.74 -3.83
CA GLY A 95 -5.32 0.68 -2.54
C GLY A 95 -6.45 -0.33 -2.54
N GLY A 96 -6.74 -0.86 -1.38
CA GLY A 96 -7.86 -1.76 -1.13
C GLY A 96 -8.35 -1.63 0.29
N GLY A 97 -9.39 -2.37 0.62
CA GLY A 97 -9.98 -2.40 1.94
C GLY A 97 -11.43 -1.89 1.97
N PRO A 98 -12.07 -2.00 3.15
CA PRO A 98 -13.50 -1.68 3.29
C PRO A 98 -13.89 -0.25 2.89
N VAL A 99 -13.02 0.72 3.18
CA VAL A 99 -13.27 2.14 2.87
C VAL A 99 -13.37 2.36 1.37
N LEU A 100 -12.43 1.82 0.60
CA LEU A 100 -12.41 1.97 -0.85
C LEU A 100 -13.52 1.15 -1.51
N THR A 101 -13.82 -0.03 -0.98
CA THR A 101 -14.93 -0.86 -1.48
C THR A 101 -16.27 -0.13 -1.30
N ALA A 102 -16.44 0.59 -0.19
CA ALA A 102 -17.65 1.38 0.06
C ALA A 102 -17.74 2.63 -0.84
N ASN A 103 -16.64 3.39 -0.93
CA ASN A 103 -16.59 4.60 -1.78
C ASN A 103 -15.14 4.98 -2.11
N PRO A 104 -14.64 4.68 -3.31
CA PRO A 104 -13.27 5.02 -3.70
C PRO A 104 -13.09 6.49 -4.11
N GLU A 105 -14.15 7.22 -4.41
CA GLU A 105 -14.09 8.54 -5.04
C GLU A 105 -13.23 9.57 -4.29
N PRO A 106 -13.31 9.70 -2.94
CA PRO A 106 -12.51 10.70 -2.23
C PRO A 106 -11.00 10.47 -2.34
N LEU A 107 -10.56 9.23 -2.54
CA LEU A 107 -9.14 8.86 -2.56
C LEU A 107 -8.65 8.48 -3.96
N ALA A 108 -9.54 8.33 -4.92
CA ALA A 108 -9.20 7.94 -6.29
C ALA A 108 -8.12 8.83 -6.94
N PRO A 109 -8.09 10.16 -6.75
CA PRO A 109 -7.04 11.00 -7.35
C PRO A 109 -5.62 10.69 -6.89
N PHE A 110 -5.47 10.02 -5.74
CA PHE A 110 -4.17 9.68 -5.13
C PHE A 110 -3.72 8.26 -5.43
N LEU A 111 -4.56 7.44 -6.05
CA LEU A 111 -4.32 6.03 -6.34
C LEU A 111 -4.28 5.82 -7.85
N ASP A 112 -3.38 4.94 -8.30
CA ASP A 112 -3.31 4.52 -9.69
C ASP A 112 -4.28 3.35 -9.95
N VAL A 113 -4.46 2.48 -8.96
CA VAL A 113 -5.37 1.33 -9.02
C VAL A 113 -6.14 1.21 -7.71
N VAL A 114 -7.43 0.91 -7.82
CA VAL A 114 -8.29 0.61 -6.67
C VAL A 114 -8.80 -0.82 -6.80
N LEU A 115 -8.56 -1.63 -5.77
CA LEU A 115 -9.03 -3.00 -5.69
C LEU A 115 -10.31 -3.04 -4.85
N LEU A 116 -11.44 -3.25 -5.50
CA LEU A 116 -12.77 -3.29 -4.87
C LEU A 116 -13.14 -4.73 -4.55
N GLY A 117 -13.19 -5.08 -3.28
CA GLY A 117 -13.54 -6.43 -2.80
C GLY A 117 -12.43 -7.11 -2.02
N ASP A 118 -12.43 -8.42 -2.03
CA ASP A 118 -11.51 -9.23 -1.23
C ASP A 118 -10.09 -9.25 -1.81
N GLY A 119 -9.15 -8.72 -1.07
CA GLY A 119 -7.75 -8.58 -1.51
C GLY A 119 -7.09 -9.91 -1.85
N GLU A 120 -7.38 -10.97 -1.10
CA GLU A 120 -6.84 -12.30 -1.34
C GLU A 120 -7.25 -12.89 -2.69
N LEU A 121 -8.36 -12.43 -3.27
CA LEU A 121 -8.82 -12.82 -4.59
C LEU A 121 -8.29 -11.88 -5.69
N LEU A 122 -8.27 -10.60 -5.41
CA LEU A 122 -7.96 -9.56 -6.40
C LEU A 122 -6.46 -9.36 -6.61
N LEU A 123 -5.66 -9.46 -5.54
CA LEU A 123 -4.22 -9.22 -5.61
C LEU A 123 -3.49 -10.17 -6.55
N PRO A 124 -3.70 -11.49 -6.50
CA PRO A 124 -3.04 -12.39 -7.45
C PRO A 124 -3.35 -12.02 -8.91
N ALA A 125 -4.61 -11.73 -9.22
CA ALA A 125 -5.02 -11.33 -10.56
C ALA A 125 -4.39 -9.99 -10.98
N PHE A 126 -4.32 -9.04 -10.07
CA PHE A 126 -3.68 -7.74 -10.31
C PHE A 126 -2.18 -7.88 -10.60
N LEU A 127 -1.47 -8.71 -9.82
CA LEU A 127 -0.04 -8.92 -10.00
C LEU A 127 0.30 -9.69 -11.28
N ASP A 128 -0.59 -10.54 -11.73
CA ASP A 128 -0.42 -11.35 -12.94
C ASP A 128 -0.82 -10.60 -14.22
N ALA A 129 -1.41 -9.42 -14.07
CA ALA A 129 -1.87 -8.61 -15.20
C ALA A 129 -0.72 -7.96 -15.98
#